data_fd9fc571bff408aada3a220670134ad0
#
_entry.id   fd9fc571bff408aada3a220670134ad0
#
_cell.length_a   1.000
_cell.length_b   1.000
_cell.length_c   1.000
_cell.angle_alpha   90.00
_cell.angle_beta   90.00
_cell.angle_gamma   90.00
#
_symmetry.space_group_name_H-M   'P 1'
#
loop_
_entity.id
_entity.type
_entity.pdbx_description
1 polymer ?
#
loop_
_entity_poly.entity_id
_entity_poly.type
_entity_poly.pdbx_seq_one_letter_code
_entity_poly.pdbx_strand_id
1 'polypeptide(L)'
;MDHLSSYLRSDTWVMRDDLTGFALGGNKVRKLDFLIGDALAKHADTLVVSGASSFSRNAAAAGKVFGLDVVVLVSGDEDDQNRISQAFFEEFDAQVRFLPDDAATGTAQAQLRDELTDQGRRVYELHPGGSDAIGTLGYVEAFGQICDVTDHAGVHFDRIVHASGSAATQAGLAVGSAISGYVSDLVGIAISQPESVQRHRVQNLAAE
;
A
#
# COMPACT_ATOMS: atom_id res chain seq x y z
N MET A 1 -18.67 17.91 3.77
CA MET A 1 -17.52 18.63 3.12
C MET A 1 -17.68 20.15 3.06
N ASP A 2 -18.84 20.70 3.37
CA ASP A 2 -19.15 22.14 3.23
C ASP A 2 -18.18 23.07 3.97
N HIS A 3 -17.74 22.69 5.18
CA HIS A 3 -16.76 23.51 5.94
C HIS A 3 -15.38 23.54 5.26
N LEU A 4 -14.90 22.42 4.72
CA LEU A 4 -13.61 22.39 4.03
C LEU A 4 -13.67 23.13 2.71
N SER A 5 -14.73 22.92 1.93
CA SER A 5 -14.96 23.64 0.66
C SER A 5 -15.05 25.15 0.90
N SER A 6 -15.76 25.58 1.95
CA SER A 6 -15.86 27.00 2.33
C SER A 6 -14.50 27.57 2.76
N TYR A 7 -13.71 26.82 3.55
CA TYR A 7 -12.39 27.24 4.00
C TYR A 7 -11.40 27.38 2.82
N LEU A 8 -11.40 26.41 1.92
CA LEU A 8 -10.52 26.38 0.75
C LEU A 8 -11.03 27.25 -0.42
N ARG A 9 -12.28 27.73 -0.33
CA ARG A 9 -12.97 28.45 -1.42
C ARG A 9 -12.96 27.67 -2.73
N SER A 10 -13.15 26.36 -2.63
CA SER A 10 -13.11 25.43 -3.73
C SER A 10 -14.10 24.30 -3.48
N ASP A 11 -14.76 23.79 -4.50
CA ASP A 11 -15.57 22.58 -4.36
C ASP A 11 -14.64 21.40 -4.11
N THR A 12 -14.69 20.86 -2.87
CA THR A 12 -13.73 19.88 -2.39
C THR A 12 -14.42 18.56 -2.09
N TRP A 13 -13.94 17.52 -2.72
CA TRP A 13 -14.39 16.14 -2.54
C TRP A 13 -13.32 15.33 -1.84
N VAL A 14 -13.71 14.29 -1.10
CA VAL A 14 -12.78 13.38 -0.42
C VAL A 14 -13.09 11.95 -0.81
N MET A 15 -12.11 11.28 -1.41
CA MET A 15 -12.15 9.84 -1.59
C MET A 15 -11.82 9.16 -0.26
N ARG A 16 -12.79 8.46 0.29
CA ARG A 16 -12.74 7.88 1.66
C ARG A 16 -12.13 6.48 1.65
N ASP A 17 -10.83 6.38 1.39
CA ASP A 17 -10.11 5.10 1.43
C ASP A 17 -10.03 4.49 2.84
N ASP A 18 -10.25 5.29 3.88
CA ASP A 18 -10.43 4.79 5.24
C ASP A 18 -11.70 3.90 5.40
N LEU A 19 -12.63 3.97 4.46
CA LEU A 19 -13.86 3.18 4.42
C LEU A 19 -13.81 2.01 3.42
N THR A 20 -12.63 1.53 3.04
CA THR A 20 -12.48 0.39 2.11
C THR A 20 -13.00 -0.95 2.65
N GLY A 21 -13.43 -0.99 3.92
CA GLY A 21 -14.20 -2.10 4.48
C GLY A 21 -13.41 -3.36 4.84
N PHE A 22 -12.09 -3.36 4.71
CA PHE A 22 -11.24 -4.48 5.11
C PHE A 22 -10.28 -4.07 6.23
N ALA A 23 -10.20 -4.87 7.29
CA ALA A 23 -9.35 -4.67 8.47
C ALA A 23 -9.43 -3.22 8.98
N LEU A 24 -8.32 -2.49 8.94
CA LEU A 24 -8.27 -1.08 9.37
C LEU A 24 -8.60 -0.08 8.25
N GLY A 25 -8.98 -0.56 7.07
CA GLY A 25 -9.16 0.30 5.91
C GLY A 25 -7.88 0.95 5.42
N GLY A 26 -8.04 2.00 4.64
CA GLY A 26 -6.95 2.82 4.13
C GLY A 26 -6.48 2.43 2.73
N ASN A 27 -5.69 3.31 2.15
CA ASN A 27 -5.15 3.18 0.80
C ASN A 27 -4.37 1.88 0.53
N LYS A 28 -3.90 1.21 1.56
CA LYS A 28 -3.13 -0.02 1.44
C LYS A 28 -3.99 -1.24 1.07
N VAL A 29 -5.27 -1.22 1.44
CA VAL A 29 -6.22 -2.28 1.09
C VAL A 29 -6.32 -2.43 -0.42
N ARG A 30 -6.48 -1.33 -1.17
CA ARG A 30 -6.55 -1.36 -2.63
C ARG A 30 -5.37 -2.06 -3.30
N LYS A 31 -4.18 -1.88 -2.73
CA LYS A 31 -2.96 -2.53 -3.23
C LYS A 31 -2.92 -4.01 -2.86
N LEU A 32 -3.38 -4.33 -1.64
CA LEU A 32 -3.43 -5.71 -1.18
C LEU A 32 -4.41 -6.56 -1.98
N ASP A 33 -5.49 -6.01 -2.50
CA ASP A 33 -6.42 -6.76 -3.36
C ASP A 33 -5.68 -7.41 -4.53
N PHE A 34 -4.82 -6.66 -5.22
CA PHE A 34 -4.03 -7.19 -6.33
C PHE A 34 -2.88 -8.09 -5.86
N LEU A 35 -2.16 -7.69 -4.82
CA LEU A 35 -1.02 -8.45 -4.30
C LEU A 35 -1.43 -9.81 -3.74
N ILE A 36 -2.53 -9.88 -3.01
CA ILE A 36 -3.07 -11.15 -2.50
C ILE A 36 -3.60 -12.01 -3.65
N GLY A 37 -4.27 -11.41 -4.63
CA GLY A 37 -4.71 -12.12 -5.83
C GLY A 37 -3.53 -12.75 -6.58
N ASP A 38 -2.44 -12.02 -6.76
CA ASP A 38 -1.21 -12.51 -7.41
C ASP A 38 -0.52 -13.60 -6.55
N ALA A 39 -0.44 -13.41 -5.24
CA ALA A 39 0.11 -14.42 -4.33
C ALA A 39 -0.66 -15.75 -4.42
N LEU A 40 -1.99 -15.70 -4.41
CA LEU A 40 -2.84 -16.87 -4.54
C LEU A 40 -2.69 -17.53 -5.93
N ALA A 41 -2.62 -16.75 -6.99
CA ALA A 41 -2.41 -17.25 -8.36
C ALA A 41 -1.04 -17.95 -8.51
N LYS A 42 -0.04 -17.50 -7.76
CA LYS A 42 1.28 -18.14 -7.66
C LYS A 42 1.35 -19.29 -6.65
N HIS A 43 0.20 -19.67 -6.07
CA HIS A 43 0.10 -20.71 -5.06
C HIS A 43 0.98 -20.46 -3.83
N ALA A 44 1.21 -19.21 -3.46
CA ALA A 44 1.92 -18.89 -2.24
C ALA A 44 1.18 -19.43 -1.02
N ASP A 45 1.94 -19.83 0.00
CA ASP A 45 1.40 -20.23 1.31
C ASP A 45 1.91 -19.32 2.44
N THR A 46 2.90 -18.47 2.12
CA THR A 46 3.54 -17.61 3.10
C THR A 46 3.78 -16.22 2.52
N LEU A 47 3.36 -15.19 3.26
CA LEU A 47 3.66 -13.80 2.97
C LEU A 47 4.82 -13.33 3.85
N VAL A 48 5.76 -12.60 3.28
CA VAL A 48 6.82 -11.91 4.03
C VAL A 48 6.69 -10.41 3.80
N VAL A 49 6.61 -9.65 4.88
CA VAL A 49 6.44 -8.17 4.84
C VAL A 49 7.33 -7.50 5.88
N SER A 50 7.75 -6.27 5.61
CA SER A 50 8.62 -5.50 6.52
C SER A 50 7.93 -4.28 7.11
N GLY A 51 8.29 -3.96 8.35
CA GLY A 51 7.90 -2.77 9.10
C GLY A 51 6.57 -2.92 9.86
N ALA A 52 6.46 -2.23 10.99
CA ALA A 52 5.26 -2.17 11.83
C ALA A 52 4.26 -1.11 11.33
N SER A 53 3.83 -1.21 10.08
CA SER A 53 3.01 -0.22 9.39
C SER A 53 1.54 -0.63 9.23
N SER A 54 0.69 0.30 8.79
CA SER A 54 -0.70 -0.04 8.40
C SER A 54 -0.75 -1.07 7.27
N PHE A 55 0.25 -1.08 6.39
CA PHE A 55 0.34 -2.08 5.32
C PHE A 55 0.58 -3.48 5.89
N SER A 56 1.53 -3.64 6.79
CA SER A 56 1.85 -4.92 7.42
C SER A 56 0.68 -5.46 8.27
N ARG A 57 -0.03 -4.57 8.99
CA ARG A 57 -1.24 -4.96 9.73
C ARG A 57 -2.34 -5.47 8.80
N ASN A 58 -2.60 -4.77 7.70
CA ASN A 58 -3.58 -5.23 6.70
C ASN A 58 -3.12 -6.51 5.99
N ALA A 59 -1.81 -6.69 5.77
CA ALA A 59 -1.26 -7.94 5.23
C ALA A 59 -1.45 -9.12 6.19
N ALA A 60 -1.25 -8.90 7.50
CA ALA A 60 -1.53 -9.92 8.53
C ALA A 60 -3.02 -10.33 8.51
N ALA A 61 -3.93 -9.36 8.48
CA ALA A 61 -5.36 -9.63 8.36
C ALA A 61 -5.70 -10.39 7.07
N ALA A 62 -5.09 -10.03 5.94
CA ALA A 62 -5.30 -10.74 4.68
C ALA A 62 -4.78 -12.18 4.75
N GLY A 63 -3.59 -12.41 5.32
CA GLY A 63 -3.08 -13.76 5.55
C GLY A 63 -4.07 -14.63 6.32
N LYS A 64 -4.60 -14.12 7.43
CA LYS A 64 -5.61 -14.83 8.23
C LYS A 64 -6.86 -15.18 7.44
N VAL A 65 -7.38 -14.23 6.64
CA VAL A 65 -8.63 -14.44 5.85
C VAL A 65 -8.41 -15.45 4.72
N PHE A 66 -7.25 -15.41 4.06
CA PHE A 66 -6.98 -16.24 2.90
C PHE A 66 -6.16 -17.51 3.20
N GLY A 67 -5.89 -17.80 4.48
CA GLY A 67 -5.17 -19.00 4.91
C GLY A 67 -3.69 -19.00 4.51
N LEU A 68 -3.07 -17.83 4.48
CA LEU A 68 -1.64 -17.65 4.23
C LEU A 68 -0.93 -17.36 5.55
N ASP A 69 0.20 -18.02 5.80
CA ASP A 69 1.05 -17.65 6.93
C ASP A 69 1.70 -16.29 6.66
N VAL A 70 1.86 -15.48 7.70
CA VAL A 70 2.46 -14.14 7.56
C VAL A 70 3.66 -14.00 8.49
N VAL A 71 4.80 -13.62 7.94
CA VAL A 71 5.99 -13.26 8.72
C VAL A 71 6.29 -11.78 8.54
N VAL A 72 6.30 -11.05 9.64
CA VAL A 72 6.56 -9.61 9.67
C VAL A 72 7.94 -9.34 10.22
N LEU A 73 8.81 -8.69 9.46
CA LEU A 73 10.11 -8.22 9.91
C LEU A 73 9.97 -6.80 10.46
N VAL A 74 10.33 -6.61 11.73
CA VAL A 74 10.24 -5.31 12.41
C VAL A 74 11.63 -4.92 12.90
N SER A 75 12.09 -3.73 12.53
CA SER A 75 13.36 -3.19 13.04
C SER A 75 13.19 -2.65 14.45
N GLY A 76 14.19 -2.86 15.29
CA GLY A 76 14.21 -2.46 16.69
C GLY A 76 13.64 -3.52 17.65
N ASP A 77 13.61 -3.15 18.91
CA ASP A 77 13.09 -4.00 19.98
C ASP A 77 11.57 -3.84 20.16
N GLU A 78 11.00 -4.67 21.02
CA GLU A 78 9.61 -4.56 21.52
C GLU A 78 9.42 -3.28 22.36
N ASP A 79 9.33 -2.12 21.69
CA ASP A 79 9.08 -0.86 22.36
C ASP A 79 7.59 -0.44 22.33
N ASP A 80 7.26 0.63 23.07
CA ASP A 80 5.89 1.14 23.17
C ASP A 80 5.33 1.62 21.82
N GLN A 81 6.15 1.97 20.86
CA GLN A 81 5.70 2.48 19.55
C GLN A 81 5.13 1.36 18.67
N ASN A 82 5.57 0.13 18.90
CA ASN A 82 5.14 -1.05 18.14
C ASN A 82 3.96 -1.79 18.77
N ARG A 83 3.53 -1.46 20.00
CA ARG A 83 2.48 -2.20 20.74
C ARG A 83 1.18 -2.37 19.97
N ILE A 84 0.70 -1.32 19.30
CA ILE A 84 -0.54 -1.40 18.52
C ILE A 84 -0.36 -2.39 17.36
N SER A 85 0.77 -2.33 16.66
CA SER A 85 1.05 -3.24 15.54
C SER A 85 1.20 -4.68 16.03
N GLN A 86 1.86 -4.89 17.17
CA GLN A 86 2.02 -6.20 17.79
C GLN A 86 0.67 -6.83 18.14
N ALA A 87 -0.23 -6.09 18.81
CA ALA A 87 -1.57 -6.57 19.12
C ALA A 87 -2.35 -7.02 17.86
N PHE A 88 -2.18 -6.30 16.74
CA PHE A 88 -2.75 -6.72 15.47
C PHE A 88 -2.09 -7.96 14.89
N PHE A 89 -0.77 -8.09 15.00
CA PHE A 89 -0.05 -9.25 14.51
C PHE A 89 -0.42 -10.51 15.29
N GLU A 90 -0.55 -10.39 16.61
CA GLU A 90 -1.03 -11.47 17.49
C GLU A 90 -2.47 -11.88 17.16
N GLU A 91 -3.39 -10.92 17.01
CA GLU A 91 -4.81 -11.19 16.66
C GLU A 91 -4.94 -11.94 15.35
N PHE A 92 -4.07 -11.67 14.38
CA PHE A 92 -4.10 -12.30 13.06
C PHE A 92 -3.09 -13.44 12.90
N ASP A 93 -2.52 -13.96 13.99
CA ASP A 93 -1.55 -15.07 14.02
C ASP A 93 -0.30 -14.83 13.14
N ALA A 94 0.08 -13.57 12.92
CA ALA A 94 1.27 -13.24 12.17
C ALA A 94 2.53 -13.40 13.05
N GLN A 95 3.55 -14.05 12.51
CA GLN A 95 4.84 -14.19 13.20
C GLN A 95 5.65 -12.91 13.08
N VAL A 96 6.11 -12.35 14.20
CA VAL A 96 6.99 -11.18 14.19
C VAL A 96 8.44 -11.63 14.43
N ARG A 97 9.35 -11.14 13.58
CA ARG A 97 10.81 -11.30 13.76
C ARG A 97 11.43 -9.91 13.90
N PHE A 98 12.03 -9.63 15.03
CA PHE A 98 12.72 -8.38 15.31
C PHE A 98 14.11 -8.36 14.69
N LEU A 99 14.47 -7.24 14.09
CA LEU A 99 15.78 -6.99 13.51
C LEU A 99 16.50 -5.88 14.28
N PRO A 100 17.81 -6.03 14.52
CA PRO A 100 18.56 -5.06 15.31
C PRO A 100 18.80 -3.71 14.62
N ASP A 101 18.65 -3.63 13.30
CA ASP A 101 18.98 -2.42 12.52
C ASP A 101 18.06 -2.27 11.29
N ASP A 102 17.56 -1.06 11.08
CA ASP A 102 16.72 -0.70 9.93
C ASP A 102 17.45 -0.87 8.59
N ALA A 103 18.76 -0.62 8.55
CA ALA A 103 19.56 -0.75 7.34
C ALA A 103 19.65 -2.18 6.81
N ALA A 104 19.45 -3.17 7.67
CA ALA A 104 19.50 -4.59 7.33
C ALA A 104 18.17 -5.15 6.78
N THR A 105 17.07 -4.39 6.84
CA THR A 105 15.71 -4.92 6.59
C THR A 105 15.58 -5.58 5.22
N GLY A 106 16.05 -4.96 4.15
CA GLY A 106 15.93 -5.52 2.79
C GLY A 106 16.74 -6.82 2.61
N THR A 107 17.95 -6.86 3.17
CA THR A 107 18.80 -8.07 3.16
C THR A 107 18.16 -9.17 4.03
N ALA A 108 17.66 -8.83 5.20
CA ALA A 108 16.99 -9.78 6.10
C ALA A 108 15.71 -10.35 5.48
N GLN A 109 14.97 -9.55 4.72
CA GLN A 109 13.78 -10.02 4.02
C GLN A 109 14.15 -11.06 2.94
N ALA A 110 15.18 -10.80 2.16
CA ALA A 110 15.67 -11.76 1.16
C ALA A 110 16.19 -13.05 1.81
N GLN A 111 16.95 -12.94 2.89
CA GLN A 111 17.45 -14.10 3.63
C GLN A 111 16.30 -14.94 4.22
N LEU A 112 15.29 -14.30 4.80
CA LEU A 112 14.12 -14.98 5.32
C LEU A 112 13.34 -15.70 4.21
N ARG A 113 13.16 -15.07 3.06
CA ARG A 113 12.54 -15.72 1.89
C ARG A 113 13.30 -16.99 1.53
N ASP A 114 14.62 -16.90 1.41
CA ASP A 114 15.47 -18.04 1.03
C ASP A 114 15.39 -19.16 2.09
N GLU A 115 15.48 -18.82 3.38
CA GLU A 115 15.31 -19.75 4.50
C GLU A 115 13.97 -20.50 4.44
N LEU A 116 12.86 -19.76 4.25
CA LEU A 116 11.53 -20.35 4.19
C LEU A 116 11.35 -21.21 2.93
N THR A 117 11.95 -20.80 1.82
CA THR A 117 11.92 -21.55 0.57
C THR A 117 12.68 -22.88 0.69
N ASP A 118 13.83 -22.88 1.37
CA ASP A 118 14.58 -24.09 1.67
C ASP A 118 13.81 -25.06 2.59
N GLN A 119 12.90 -24.54 3.40
CA GLN A 119 11.95 -25.31 4.22
C GLN A 119 10.74 -25.83 3.43
N GLY A 120 10.68 -25.56 2.10
CA GLY A 120 9.60 -26.00 1.22
C GLY A 120 8.39 -25.07 1.19
N ARG A 121 8.50 -23.84 1.72
CA ARG A 121 7.43 -22.85 1.66
C ARG A 121 7.43 -22.13 0.31
N ARG A 122 6.24 -21.77 -0.15
CA ARG A 122 6.05 -20.92 -1.34
C ARG A 122 5.82 -19.48 -0.88
N VAL A 123 6.92 -18.75 -0.83
CA VAL A 123 6.96 -17.40 -0.27
C VAL A 123 6.58 -16.35 -1.31
N TYR A 124 5.69 -15.43 -0.91
CA TYR A 124 5.40 -14.21 -1.64
C TYR A 124 5.88 -12.98 -0.84
N GLU A 125 6.81 -12.24 -1.41
CA GLU A 125 7.34 -11.04 -0.78
C GLU A 125 6.42 -9.85 -1.05
N LEU A 126 6.04 -9.15 0.02
CA LEU A 126 5.30 -7.90 -0.04
C LEU A 126 6.27 -6.73 0.17
N HIS A 127 6.49 -5.96 -0.88
CA HIS A 127 7.34 -4.77 -0.80
C HIS A 127 6.75 -3.70 0.12
N PRO A 128 7.60 -2.88 0.81
CA PRO A 128 7.12 -1.87 1.75
C PRO A 128 6.03 -0.97 1.16
N GLY A 129 4.88 -0.94 1.83
CA GLY A 129 3.72 -0.17 1.39
C GLY A 129 3.02 -0.68 0.12
N GLY A 130 3.31 -1.92 -0.31
CA GLY A 130 2.77 -2.49 -1.55
C GLY A 130 3.23 -1.72 -2.79
N SER A 131 4.53 -1.36 -2.83
CA SER A 131 5.08 -0.53 -3.90
C SER A 131 5.88 -1.36 -4.89
N ASP A 132 5.16 -2.03 -5.75
CA ASP A 132 5.61 -2.76 -6.94
C ASP A 132 4.55 -2.60 -8.06
N ALA A 133 4.82 -3.15 -9.22
CA ALA A 133 3.91 -3.07 -10.37
C ALA A 133 2.51 -3.61 -10.04
N ILE A 134 2.42 -4.76 -9.37
CA ILE A 134 1.13 -5.41 -9.02
C ILE A 134 0.33 -4.54 -8.03
N GLY A 135 0.96 -4.10 -6.93
CA GLY A 135 0.30 -3.23 -5.94
C GLY A 135 -0.10 -1.87 -6.51
N THR A 136 0.60 -1.39 -7.53
CA THR A 136 0.27 -0.14 -8.23
C THR A 136 -1.08 -0.22 -8.93
N LEU A 137 -1.49 -1.40 -9.42
CA LEU A 137 -2.79 -1.61 -10.08
C LEU A 137 -3.98 -1.24 -9.20
N GLY A 138 -3.87 -1.36 -7.88
CA GLY A 138 -4.92 -0.92 -6.95
C GLY A 138 -5.25 0.57 -7.05
N TYR A 139 -4.31 1.39 -7.51
CA TYR A 139 -4.56 2.81 -7.76
C TYR A 139 -4.81 3.16 -9.23
N VAL A 140 -4.49 2.28 -10.15
CA VAL A 140 -5.03 2.35 -11.52
C VAL A 140 -6.54 2.14 -11.49
N GLU A 141 -7.00 1.11 -10.77
CA GLU A 141 -8.44 0.86 -10.56
C GLU A 141 -9.13 2.00 -9.80
N ALA A 142 -8.50 2.51 -8.73
CA ALA A 142 -9.04 3.64 -7.97
C ALA A 142 -9.23 4.88 -8.85
N PHE A 143 -8.38 5.11 -9.83
CA PHE A 143 -8.56 6.20 -10.80
C PHE A 143 -9.78 5.96 -11.69
N GLY A 144 -10.04 4.73 -12.12
CA GLY A 144 -11.28 4.36 -12.81
C GLY A 144 -12.52 4.70 -11.98
N GLN A 145 -12.50 4.39 -10.67
CA GLN A 145 -13.60 4.76 -9.76
C GLN A 145 -13.77 6.29 -9.64
N ILE A 146 -12.68 7.08 -9.73
CA ILE A 146 -12.78 8.54 -9.79
C ILE A 146 -13.50 8.97 -11.07
N CYS A 147 -13.17 8.39 -12.23
CA CYS A 147 -13.86 8.66 -13.48
C CYS A 147 -15.36 8.33 -13.39
N ASP A 148 -15.71 7.17 -12.83
CA ASP A 148 -17.10 6.77 -12.62
C ASP A 148 -17.87 7.79 -11.76
N VAL A 149 -17.25 8.29 -10.70
CA VAL A 149 -17.85 9.33 -9.84
C VAL A 149 -18.05 10.63 -10.61
N THR A 150 -17.07 11.07 -11.42
CA THR A 150 -17.19 12.29 -12.22
C THR A 150 -18.33 12.20 -13.22
N ASP A 151 -18.46 11.07 -13.89
CA ASP A 151 -19.52 10.83 -14.88
C ASP A 151 -20.91 10.81 -14.22
N HIS A 152 -21.06 10.09 -13.09
CA HIS A 152 -22.35 10.00 -12.40
C HIS A 152 -22.79 11.31 -11.74
N ALA A 153 -21.84 12.05 -11.17
CA ALA A 153 -22.13 13.32 -10.49
C ALA A 153 -22.17 14.53 -11.44
N GLY A 154 -21.71 14.37 -12.69
CA GLY A 154 -21.59 15.48 -13.64
C GLY A 154 -20.59 16.54 -13.19
N VAL A 155 -19.52 16.13 -12.49
CA VAL A 155 -18.47 17.02 -11.98
C VAL A 155 -17.14 16.74 -12.69
N HIS A 156 -16.25 17.72 -12.66
CA HIS A 156 -14.87 17.55 -13.12
C HIS A 156 -13.90 17.98 -12.02
N PHE A 157 -12.92 17.14 -11.73
CA PHE A 157 -11.88 17.47 -10.76
C PHE A 157 -10.67 18.04 -11.50
N ASP A 158 -10.43 19.35 -11.34
CA ASP A 158 -9.27 20.02 -11.92
C ASP A 158 -7.98 19.53 -11.28
N ARG A 159 -8.07 19.09 -10.01
CA ARG A 159 -6.90 18.67 -9.23
C ARG A 159 -7.22 17.51 -8.30
N ILE A 160 -6.32 16.52 -8.26
CA ILE A 160 -6.33 15.41 -7.32
C ILE A 160 -5.08 15.53 -6.44
N VAL A 161 -5.29 15.67 -5.11
CA VAL A 161 -4.20 15.86 -4.13
C VAL A 161 -4.15 14.66 -3.22
N HIS A 162 -2.96 14.11 -3.01
CA HIS A 162 -2.74 12.97 -2.10
C HIS A 162 -1.35 12.97 -1.47
N ALA A 163 -1.16 12.22 -0.38
CA ALA A 163 0.15 11.98 0.20
C ALA A 163 0.93 10.96 -0.64
N SER A 164 2.20 11.26 -0.95
CA SER A 164 3.11 10.41 -1.72
C SER A 164 4.28 9.97 -0.85
N GLY A 165 4.25 8.71 -0.39
CA GLY A 165 5.29 8.09 0.44
C GLY A 165 6.08 7.03 -0.32
N SER A 166 5.54 5.82 -0.44
CA SER A 166 6.19 4.67 -1.11
C SER A 166 6.03 4.64 -2.64
N ALA A 167 5.48 5.66 -3.27
CA ALA A 167 5.29 5.91 -4.70
C ALA A 167 4.08 5.23 -5.38
N ALA A 168 3.72 3.98 -5.06
CA ALA A 168 2.71 3.22 -5.83
C ALA A 168 1.33 3.90 -5.95
N THR A 169 0.89 4.63 -4.92
CA THR A 169 -0.36 5.40 -5.01
C THR A 169 -0.30 6.43 -6.15
N GLN A 170 0.77 7.21 -6.20
CA GLN A 170 0.93 8.24 -7.24
C GLN A 170 1.19 7.63 -8.61
N ALA A 171 1.98 6.58 -8.69
CA ALA A 171 2.24 5.87 -9.94
C ALA A 171 0.93 5.30 -10.52
N GLY A 172 0.12 4.62 -9.70
CA GLY A 172 -1.17 4.08 -10.14
C GLY A 172 -2.16 5.15 -10.59
N LEU A 173 -2.27 6.25 -9.84
CA LEU A 173 -3.12 7.37 -10.26
C LEU A 173 -2.64 7.99 -11.58
N ALA A 174 -1.32 8.14 -11.78
CA ALA A 174 -0.76 8.68 -13.02
C ALA A 174 -1.01 7.75 -14.22
N VAL A 175 -0.83 6.46 -14.05
CA VAL A 175 -1.14 5.45 -15.09
C VAL A 175 -2.64 5.42 -15.38
N GLY A 176 -3.49 5.40 -14.36
CA GLY A 176 -4.95 5.46 -14.52
C GLY A 176 -5.42 6.71 -15.27
N SER A 177 -4.85 7.87 -14.94
CA SER A 177 -5.10 9.13 -15.68
C SER A 177 -4.70 9.01 -17.14
N ALA A 178 -3.52 8.47 -17.42
CA ALA A 178 -3.04 8.30 -18.80
C ALA A 178 -3.91 7.33 -19.62
N ILE A 179 -4.37 6.24 -19.02
CA ILE A 179 -5.22 5.23 -19.67
C ILE A 179 -6.62 5.78 -19.94
N SER A 180 -7.21 6.48 -18.97
CA SER A 180 -8.58 7.01 -19.09
C SER A 180 -8.68 8.23 -20.00
N GLY A 181 -7.57 8.93 -20.21
CA GLY A 181 -7.57 10.24 -20.90
C GLY A 181 -8.18 11.37 -20.07
N TYR A 182 -8.50 11.11 -18.79
CA TYR A 182 -9.03 12.14 -17.89
C TYR A 182 -7.92 13.08 -17.45
N VAL A 183 -8.08 14.36 -17.77
CA VAL A 183 -7.06 15.39 -17.52
C VAL A 183 -7.35 16.09 -16.19
N SER A 184 -6.44 15.94 -15.24
CA SER A 184 -6.42 16.69 -13.98
C SER A 184 -4.98 16.92 -13.51
N ASP A 185 -4.77 17.95 -12.70
CA ASP A 185 -3.51 18.12 -11.97
C ASP A 185 -3.36 17.05 -10.90
N LEU A 186 -2.46 16.09 -11.09
CA LEU A 186 -2.18 15.09 -10.08
C LEU A 186 -1.03 15.57 -9.18
N VAL A 187 -1.37 15.95 -7.94
CA VAL A 187 -0.44 16.55 -6.97
C VAL A 187 -0.15 15.57 -5.83
N GLY A 188 1.03 14.95 -5.86
CA GLY A 188 1.54 14.13 -4.76
C GLY A 188 2.38 14.96 -3.79
N ILE A 189 1.95 15.01 -2.53
CA ILE A 189 2.73 15.66 -1.46
C ILE A 189 3.74 14.66 -0.92
N ALA A 190 5.03 14.90 -1.18
CA ALA A 190 6.11 14.04 -0.70
C ALA A 190 6.20 14.11 0.83
N ILE A 191 6.05 12.95 1.52
CA ILE A 191 5.99 12.88 2.98
C ILE A 191 7.21 12.21 3.62
N SER A 192 8.05 11.53 2.85
CA SER A 192 9.14 10.70 3.39
C SER A 192 10.48 10.92 2.69
N GLN A 193 10.50 11.50 1.50
CA GLN A 193 11.69 11.69 0.69
C GLN A 193 11.67 13.08 0.04
N PRO A 194 12.83 13.65 -0.32
CA PRO A 194 12.90 14.85 -1.15
C PRO A 194 12.14 14.67 -2.46
N GLU A 195 11.58 15.76 -3.00
CA GLU A 195 10.76 15.74 -4.22
C GLU A 195 11.45 15.03 -5.40
N SER A 196 12.72 15.31 -5.63
CA SER A 196 13.47 14.69 -6.74
C SER A 196 13.57 13.18 -6.64
N VAL A 197 13.79 12.67 -5.44
CA VAL A 197 13.85 11.22 -5.16
C VAL A 197 12.46 10.61 -5.34
N GLN A 198 11.42 11.25 -4.79
CA GLN A 198 10.06 10.78 -4.87
C GLN A 198 9.57 10.77 -6.33
N ARG A 199 9.85 11.80 -7.10
CA ARG A 199 9.53 11.89 -8.52
C ARG A 199 10.14 10.73 -9.31
N HIS A 200 11.41 10.44 -9.09
CA HIS A 200 12.10 9.33 -9.77
C HIS A 200 11.48 7.97 -9.43
N ARG A 201 11.15 7.74 -8.14
CA ARG A 201 10.47 6.51 -7.71
C ARG A 201 9.11 6.32 -8.39
N VAL A 202 8.31 7.39 -8.48
CA VAL A 202 7.01 7.37 -9.15
C VAL A 202 7.16 7.06 -10.63
N GLN A 203 8.11 7.71 -11.30
CA GLN A 203 8.35 7.50 -12.74
C GLN A 203 8.79 6.08 -13.05
N ASN A 204 9.73 5.54 -12.26
CA ASN A 204 10.18 4.15 -12.45
C ASN A 204 9.02 3.17 -12.29
N LEU A 205 8.25 3.30 -11.21
CA LEU A 205 7.15 2.40 -10.92
C LEU A 205 5.98 2.52 -11.89
N ALA A 206 5.76 3.70 -12.48
CA ALA A 206 4.75 3.88 -13.51
C ALA A 206 5.17 3.33 -14.89
N ALA A 207 6.46 3.01 -15.06
CA ALA A 207 7.01 2.46 -16.30
C ALA A 207 7.10 0.93 -16.29
N GLU A 208 6.93 0.28 -15.13
CA GLU A 208 6.87 -1.18 -14.96
C GLU A 208 5.52 -1.75 -15.45
#